data_c8289cd9eed798e612142d6678b677df
#
_entry.id   c8289cd9eed798e612142d6678b677df
#
_cell.length_a   1.000
_cell.length_b   1.000
_cell.length_c   1.000
_cell.angle_alpha   90.00
_cell.angle_beta   90.00
_cell.angle_gamma   90.00
#
_symmetry.space_group_name_H-M   'P 1'
#
loop_
_entity.id
_entity.type
_entity.pdbx_description
1 polymer ?
#
loop_
_entity_poly.entity_id
_entity_poly.type
_entity_poly.pdbx_seq_one_letter_code
_entity_poly.pdbx_strand_id
1 'polypeptide(L)'
;MATKSHKKKKKKNIRAKNGKKKKPANRSNVKQVIFTIVFGLIYLIASSLFSLAVWYKNTFDISFSDLLFTMLSPLGGTGESTLAQIFSACLPPTIAFVCLFIIVAALTWKQTPKRRIFRRIGALLCVVLLILSCVYAVFAFRIPEYLKNTLSSSDLYENEYVNPDDVAITDKDGNARNLIYIYLESMETTYASVEDGGNQPKINYMPNLTNLANENISFSDCDKLGGFRSITGTGWTMGALMGTSSGVPFSLAVFGNQSHNSQGKDGTFVNGLTTLGDILKEKGYTQEFLCGSDASFGGRKTYFTVHGDYKIFDYYTAIEEGYIAKDYKVWWGFEDKILFEIAKDEVTELAQGDKPFNFTMLTVDPHHVGGYKCSLCGDEHDSKLANIIECQDSQVYQFIEWCKTQDFYEDTTIVIVGDHPRMDTQLIGSGLSIYDRTMFNCIINSAVESYSDTTNRTFTSLDMFPTTLAAMGFEIEGERLGLGTNLFSPVPTLCEKHGSGQEGYEWLDEEVQKSSEYYKNEFVNKK
;
A
#
# COMPACT_ATOMS: atom_id res chain seq x y z
N MET A 1 -121.24 23.85 -18.10
CA MET A 1 -120.91 23.66 -16.71
C MET A 1 -119.55 23.06 -16.59
N ALA A 2 -118.59 23.78 -15.98
CA ALA A 2 -117.22 23.47 -15.96
C ALA A 2 -116.85 22.69 -14.70
N THR A 3 -115.93 21.72 -14.83
CA THR A 3 -115.23 21.19 -13.67
C THR A 3 -113.74 21.01 -14.01
N LYS A 4 -112.88 21.76 -13.32
CA LYS A 4 -111.43 21.76 -13.39
C LYS A 4 -110.85 20.52 -12.71
N SER A 5 -110.01 19.81 -13.37
CA SER A 5 -109.14 18.73 -12.82
C SER A 5 -107.72 19.22 -12.61
N HIS A 6 -107.24 19.17 -11.37
CA HIS A 6 -105.86 19.48 -11.00
C HIS A 6 -104.96 18.28 -11.21
N LYS A 7 -103.94 18.40 -12.08
CA LYS A 7 -102.82 17.44 -12.18
C LYS A 7 -101.64 17.88 -11.30
N LYS A 8 -101.30 17.11 -10.25
CA LYS A 8 -100.08 17.26 -9.43
C LYS A 8 -98.86 16.72 -10.18
N LYS A 9 -97.89 17.58 -10.46
CA LYS A 9 -96.58 17.17 -10.96
C LYS A 9 -95.73 16.67 -9.80
N LYS A 10 -95.31 15.39 -9.83
CA LYS A 10 -94.21 14.81 -8.97
C LYS A 10 -92.84 15.31 -9.43
N LYS A 11 -92.15 16.10 -8.61
CA LYS A 11 -90.73 16.43 -8.80
C LYS A 11 -89.87 15.19 -8.41
N LYS A 12 -89.16 14.64 -9.36
CA LYS A 12 -88.04 13.67 -9.11
C LYS A 12 -86.82 14.40 -8.58
N ASN A 13 -86.47 14.16 -7.33
CA ASN A 13 -85.20 14.61 -6.76
C ASN A 13 -84.07 13.75 -7.35
N ILE A 14 -83.22 14.33 -8.23
CA ILE A 14 -81.97 13.75 -8.68
C ILE A 14 -80.92 14.08 -7.62
N ARG A 15 -80.51 13.08 -6.81
CA ARG A 15 -79.36 13.18 -5.89
C ARG A 15 -78.08 13.27 -6.73
N ALA A 16 -77.47 14.47 -6.79
CA ALA A 16 -76.15 14.68 -7.31
C ALA A 16 -75.13 13.89 -6.46
N LYS A 17 -74.44 12.92 -7.06
CA LYS A 17 -73.27 12.27 -6.46
C LYS A 17 -72.14 13.30 -6.27
N ASN A 18 -71.90 13.73 -5.02
CA ASN A 18 -70.75 14.53 -4.66
C ASN A 18 -69.47 13.74 -4.97
N GLY A 19 -68.87 13.95 -6.13
CA GLY A 19 -67.51 13.57 -6.41
C GLY A 19 -66.54 14.29 -5.43
N LYS A 20 -65.90 13.55 -4.54
CA LYS A 20 -64.85 14.09 -3.70
C LYS A 20 -63.74 14.60 -4.63
N LYS A 21 -63.74 15.92 -4.92
CA LYS A 21 -62.58 16.60 -5.51
C LYS A 21 -61.41 16.37 -4.57
N LYS A 22 -60.38 15.59 -5.01
CA LYS A 22 -59.08 15.51 -4.32
C LYS A 22 -58.59 16.94 -4.16
N LYS A 23 -58.49 17.42 -2.90
CA LYS A 23 -57.86 18.71 -2.60
C LYS A 23 -56.47 18.70 -3.23
N PRO A 24 -56.07 19.76 -3.96
CA PRO A 24 -54.70 19.83 -4.50
C PRO A 24 -53.72 19.72 -3.34
N ALA A 25 -52.70 18.90 -3.51
CA ALA A 25 -51.66 18.72 -2.50
C ALA A 25 -51.17 20.10 -2.05
N ASN A 26 -51.27 20.35 -0.74
CA ASN A 26 -50.96 21.65 -0.19
C ASN A 26 -49.50 21.98 -0.51
N ARG A 27 -49.22 23.03 -1.31
CA ARG A 27 -47.87 23.47 -1.72
C ARG A 27 -46.89 23.54 -0.54
N SER A 28 -47.39 23.78 0.67
CA SER A 28 -46.62 23.75 1.93
C SER A 28 -46.07 22.37 2.26
N ASN A 29 -46.82 21.29 2.02
CA ASN A 29 -46.39 19.93 2.33
C ASN A 29 -45.33 19.45 1.33
N VAL A 30 -45.43 19.83 0.05
CA VAL A 30 -44.44 19.50 -0.98
C VAL A 30 -43.08 20.16 -0.65
N LYS A 31 -43.10 21.47 -0.31
CA LYS A 31 -41.87 22.18 0.10
C LYS A 31 -41.22 21.56 1.33
N GLN A 32 -42.01 21.09 2.29
CA GLN A 32 -41.48 20.42 3.48
C GLN A 32 -40.83 19.06 3.15
N VAL A 33 -41.46 18.27 2.29
CA VAL A 33 -40.89 16.97 1.83
C VAL A 33 -39.56 17.22 1.15
N ILE A 34 -39.48 18.15 0.18
CA ILE A 34 -38.25 18.50 -0.51
C ILE A 34 -37.17 18.95 0.49
N PHE A 35 -37.50 19.84 1.42
CA PHE A 35 -36.61 20.31 2.46
C PHE A 35 -36.05 19.14 3.30
N THR A 36 -36.91 18.22 3.75
CA THR A 36 -36.50 17.06 4.55
C THR A 36 -35.59 16.13 3.76
N ILE A 37 -35.88 15.89 2.48
CA ILE A 37 -35.05 15.07 1.61
C ILE A 37 -33.65 15.70 1.43
N VAL A 38 -33.60 17.01 1.10
CA VAL A 38 -32.29 17.70 0.88
C VAL A 38 -31.44 17.65 2.14
N PHE A 39 -31.98 17.97 3.31
CA PHE A 39 -31.23 17.93 4.56
C PHE A 39 -30.93 16.50 5.03
N GLY A 40 -31.76 15.53 4.67
CA GLY A 40 -31.51 14.11 4.88
C GLY A 40 -30.32 13.62 4.06
N LEU A 41 -30.20 14.06 2.81
CA LEU A 41 -29.03 13.76 1.96
C LEU A 41 -27.75 14.43 2.50
N ILE A 42 -27.82 15.71 2.91
CA ILE A 42 -26.68 16.40 3.54
C ILE A 42 -26.23 15.65 4.79
N TYR A 43 -27.16 15.22 5.63
CA TYR A 43 -26.86 14.48 6.85
C TYR A 43 -26.26 13.10 6.57
N LEU A 44 -26.77 12.39 5.56
CA LEU A 44 -26.22 11.12 5.10
C LEU A 44 -24.78 11.28 4.64
N ILE A 45 -24.49 12.27 3.80
CA ILE A 45 -23.14 12.56 3.31
C ILE A 45 -22.22 12.90 4.49
N ALA A 46 -22.64 13.78 5.39
CA ALA A 46 -21.85 14.18 6.55
C ALA A 46 -21.52 12.99 7.47
N SER A 47 -22.51 12.14 7.77
CA SER A 47 -22.31 10.98 8.62
C SER A 47 -21.45 9.90 7.97
N SER A 48 -21.60 9.67 6.67
CA SER A 48 -20.77 8.72 5.92
C SER A 48 -19.32 9.19 5.86
N LEU A 49 -19.09 10.46 5.54
CA LEU A 49 -17.75 11.05 5.49
C LEU A 49 -17.07 11.02 6.86
N PHE A 50 -17.80 11.36 7.92
CA PHE A 50 -17.27 11.29 9.28
C PHE A 50 -16.90 9.87 9.68
N SER A 51 -17.79 8.90 9.45
CA SER A 51 -17.53 7.49 9.76
C SER A 51 -16.33 6.95 8.99
N LEU A 52 -16.19 7.31 7.71
CA LEU A 52 -15.06 6.93 6.88
C LEU A 52 -13.75 7.54 7.41
N ALA A 53 -13.75 8.83 7.73
CA ALA A 53 -12.56 9.51 8.23
C ALA A 53 -12.11 9.00 9.61
N VAL A 54 -13.06 8.67 10.50
CA VAL A 54 -12.76 8.04 11.80
C VAL A 54 -12.20 6.64 11.61
N TRP A 55 -12.83 5.83 10.76
CA TRP A 55 -12.35 4.48 10.46
C TRP A 55 -10.94 4.52 9.87
N TYR A 56 -10.70 5.37 8.86
CA TYR A 56 -9.40 5.53 8.23
C TYR A 56 -8.31 5.88 9.25
N LYS A 57 -8.52 6.94 10.04
CA LYS A 57 -7.56 7.38 11.04
C LYS A 57 -7.25 6.34 12.12
N ASN A 58 -8.23 5.47 12.45
CA ASN A 58 -8.06 4.44 13.48
C ASN A 58 -7.50 3.13 12.94
N THR A 59 -7.53 2.93 11.63
CA THR A 59 -7.13 1.67 10.98
C THR A 59 -5.78 1.80 10.30
N PHE A 60 -5.53 2.95 9.66
CA PHE A 60 -4.35 3.18 8.84
C PHE A 60 -3.51 4.33 9.40
N ASP A 61 -2.20 4.16 9.30
CA ASP A 61 -1.22 5.22 9.55
C ASP A 61 -0.35 5.39 8.29
N ILE A 62 -0.99 5.71 7.17
CA ILE A 62 -0.36 5.90 5.87
C ILE A 62 -0.47 7.34 5.40
N SER A 63 0.41 7.73 4.48
CA SER A 63 0.37 9.06 3.87
C SER A 63 -0.84 9.23 2.95
N PHE A 64 -1.19 10.48 2.63
CA PHE A 64 -2.26 10.74 1.65
C PHE A 64 -1.87 10.26 0.24
N SER A 65 -0.58 10.26 -0.09
CA SER A 65 -0.06 9.71 -1.36
C SER A 65 -0.32 8.21 -1.47
N ASP A 66 -0.09 7.45 -0.39
CA ASP A 66 -0.33 6.01 -0.35
C ASP A 66 -1.82 5.67 -0.48
N LEU A 67 -2.68 6.46 0.19
CA LEU A 67 -4.12 6.36 0.02
C LEU A 67 -4.55 6.62 -1.43
N LEU A 68 -4.01 7.65 -2.07
CA LEU A 68 -4.30 7.98 -3.46
C LEU A 68 -3.84 6.87 -4.41
N PHE A 69 -2.65 6.32 -4.20
CA PHE A 69 -2.18 5.17 -4.97
C PHE A 69 -3.18 4.01 -4.88
N THR A 70 -3.58 3.63 -3.67
CA THR A 70 -4.55 2.56 -3.44
C THR A 70 -5.90 2.83 -4.13
N MET A 71 -6.38 4.08 -4.10
CA MET A 71 -7.64 4.47 -4.75
C MET A 71 -7.57 4.54 -6.28
N LEU A 72 -6.40 4.88 -6.82
CA LEU A 72 -6.18 5.03 -8.26
C LEU A 72 -5.73 3.72 -8.92
N SER A 73 -5.24 2.77 -8.14
CA SER A 73 -4.90 1.42 -8.61
C SER A 73 -6.13 0.72 -9.16
N PRO A 74 -5.99 -0.12 -10.20
CA PRO A 74 -7.10 -0.94 -10.68
C PRO A 74 -7.68 -1.76 -9.53
N LEU A 75 -8.99 -1.71 -9.33
CA LEU A 75 -9.68 -2.53 -8.32
C LEU A 75 -9.67 -4.04 -8.68
N GLY A 76 -9.23 -4.38 -9.88
CA GLY A 76 -8.99 -5.77 -10.29
C GLY A 76 -7.87 -6.37 -9.45
N GLY A 77 -8.20 -7.38 -8.65
CA GLY A 77 -7.25 -8.01 -7.71
C GLY A 77 -7.36 -7.50 -6.27
N THR A 78 -8.05 -6.37 -5.97
CA THR A 78 -8.35 -6.02 -4.58
C THR A 78 -9.25 -7.06 -3.95
N GLY A 79 -8.83 -7.57 -2.80
CA GLY A 79 -9.63 -8.55 -2.06
C GLY A 79 -11.00 -7.97 -1.72
N GLU A 80 -12.06 -8.73 -1.92
CA GLU A 80 -13.43 -8.41 -1.47
C GLU A 80 -13.46 -8.04 0.04
N SER A 81 -12.44 -8.46 0.78
CA SER A 81 -12.23 -8.20 2.21
C SER A 81 -12.08 -6.71 2.55
N THR A 82 -11.37 -5.90 1.77
CA THR A 82 -11.17 -4.47 2.05
C THR A 82 -12.47 -3.69 1.93
N LEU A 83 -13.24 -3.92 0.87
CA LEU A 83 -14.56 -3.31 0.71
C LEU A 83 -15.52 -3.77 1.82
N ALA A 84 -15.52 -5.07 2.16
CA ALA A 84 -16.32 -5.60 3.24
C ALA A 84 -15.98 -4.95 4.59
N GLN A 85 -14.72 -4.66 4.87
CA GLN A 85 -14.31 -3.94 6.08
C GLN A 85 -14.80 -2.50 6.09
N ILE A 86 -14.64 -1.75 5.00
CA ILE A 86 -15.16 -0.39 4.89
C ILE A 86 -16.67 -0.40 5.19
N PHE A 87 -17.43 -1.30 4.57
CA PHE A 87 -18.86 -1.41 4.81
C PHE A 87 -19.18 -1.84 6.24
N SER A 88 -18.49 -2.82 6.80
CA SER A 88 -18.73 -3.29 8.17
C SER A 88 -18.41 -2.24 9.24
N ALA A 89 -17.38 -1.44 9.02
CA ALA A 89 -16.95 -0.38 9.94
C ALA A 89 -17.79 0.91 9.80
N CYS A 90 -18.11 1.34 8.57
CA CYS A 90 -18.73 2.63 8.31
C CYS A 90 -20.26 2.57 8.24
N LEU A 91 -20.86 1.47 7.81
CA LEU A 91 -22.30 1.37 7.61
C LEU A 91 -23.10 1.38 8.91
N PRO A 92 -22.74 0.65 10.00
CA PRO A 92 -23.51 0.68 11.26
C PRO A 92 -23.59 2.07 11.89
N PRO A 93 -22.51 2.83 12.09
CA PRO A 93 -22.60 4.18 12.63
C PRO A 93 -23.36 5.12 11.69
N THR A 94 -23.19 5.02 10.37
CA THR A 94 -23.94 5.81 9.40
C THR A 94 -25.45 5.53 9.50
N ILE A 95 -25.87 4.26 9.59
CA ILE A 95 -27.27 3.89 9.79
C ILE A 95 -27.81 4.46 11.10
N ALA A 96 -27.06 4.38 12.19
CA ALA A 96 -27.47 4.93 13.49
C ALA A 96 -27.74 6.45 13.39
N PHE A 97 -26.84 7.19 12.72
CA PHE A 97 -27.02 8.62 12.47
C PHE A 97 -28.25 8.90 11.60
N VAL A 98 -28.46 8.16 10.52
CA VAL A 98 -29.62 8.32 9.63
C VAL A 98 -30.92 7.99 10.37
N CYS A 99 -30.96 6.96 11.19
CA CYS A 99 -32.11 6.64 12.04
C CYS A 99 -32.44 7.81 13.00
N LEU A 100 -31.42 8.40 13.62
CA LEU A 100 -31.62 9.59 14.47
C LEU A 100 -32.21 10.75 13.68
N PHE A 101 -31.73 11.03 12.48
CA PHE A 101 -32.28 12.06 11.60
C PHE A 101 -33.77 11.78 11.28
N ILE A 102 -34.10 10.55 10.91
CA ILE A 102 -35.50 10.15 10.60
C ILE A 102 -36.41 10.37 11.81
N ILE A 103 -35.99 9.98 13.02
CA ILE A 103 -36.73 10.17 14.26
C ILE A 103 -37.01 11.69 14.48
N VAL A 104 -35.97 12.51 14.39
CA VAL A 104 -36.10 13.97 14.58
C VAL A 104 -37.00 14.58 13.51
N ALA A 105 -36.87 14.17 12.24
CA ALA A 105 -37.73 14.61 11.16
C ALA A 105 -39.19 14.22 11.40
N ALA A 106 -39.49 13.02 11.86
CA ALA A 106 -40.82 12.54 12.19
C ALA A 106 -41.44 13.32 13.36
N LEU A 107 -40.68 13.52 14.45
CA LEU A 107 -41.13 14.29 15.62
C LEU A 107 -41.43 15.75 15.28
N THR A 108 -40.74 16.33 14.31
CA THR A 108 -40.91 17.72 13.88
C THR A 108 -41.81 17.89 12.67
N TRP A 109 -42.45 16.82 12.17
CA TRP A 109 -43.24 16.83 10.93
C TRP A 109 -44.46 17.78 10.95
N LYS A 110 -45.12 17.94 12.11
CA LYS A 110 -46.31 18.83 12.23
C LYS A 110 -45.94 20.31 12.00
N GLN A 111 -46.80 21.04 11.25
CA GLN A 111 -46.63 22.45 10.84
C GLN A 111 -46.94 23.47 11.95
N THR A 112 -46.48 23.27 13.18
CA THR A 112 -46.60 24.28 14.24
C THR A 112 -45.43 25.27 14.21
N PRO A 113 -45.62 26.53 14.67
CA PRO A 113 -44.54 27.51 14.68
C PRO A 113 -43.27 27.01 15.42
N LYS A 114 -43.46 26.40 16.60
CA LYS A 114 -42.34 25.83 17.38
C LYS A 114 -41.59 24.74 16.58
N ARG A 115 -42.29 23.82 15.94
CA ARG A 115 -41.67 22.74 15.16
C ARG A 115 -41.00 23.22 13.88
N ARG A 116 -41.46 24.35 13.28
CA ARG A 116 -40.73 25.01 12.18
C ARG A 116 -39.36 25.54 12.62
N ILE A 117 -39.30 26.14 13.83
CA ILE A 117 -38.06 26.63 14.40
C ILE A 117 -37.11 25.45 14.62
N PHE A 118 -37.57 24.37 15.26
CA PHE A 118 -36.74 23.15 15.46
C PHE A 118 -36.25 22.55 14.15
N ARG A 119 -37.03 22.52 13.07
CA ARG A 119 -36.55 22.07 11.75
C ARG A 119 -35.48 22.98 11.17
N ARG A 120 -35.57 24.30 11.31
CA ARG A 120 -34.53 25.22 10.84
C ARG A 120 -33.27 25.07 11.63
N ILE A 121 -33.35 24.90 12.95
CA ILE A 121 -32.19 24.59 13.80
C ILE A 121 -31.59 23.24 13.38
N GLY A 122 -32.41 22.21 13.20
CA GLY A 122 -31.94 20.90 12.72
C GLY A 122 -31.24 20.97 11.36
N ALA A 123 -31.77 21.76 10.43
CA ALA A 123 -31.13 21.99 9.13
C ALA A 123 -29.78 22.71 9.26
N LEU A 124 -29.71 23.73 10.12
CA LEU A 124 -28.45 24.40 10.41
C LEU A 124 -27.44 23.44 11.02
N LEU A 125 -27.88 22.61 11.97
CA LEU A 125 -27.02 21.57 12.56
C LEU A 125 -26.52 20.56 11.53
N CYS A 126 -27.34 20.16 10.54
CA CYS A 126 -26.87 19.28 9.45
C CYS A 126 -25.76 19.94 8.62
N VAL A 127 -25.87 21.23 8.32
CA VAL A 127 -24.83 21.98 7.58
C VAL A 127 -23.55 22.10 8.43
N VAL A 128 -23.71 22.43 9.71
CA VAL A 128 -22.56 22.50 10.64
C VAL A 128 -21.87 21.14 10.75
N LEU A 129 -22.61 20.05 10.89
CA LEU A 129 -22.05 18.70 10.91
C LEU A 129 -21.32 18.36 9.61
N LEU A 130 -21.86 18.73 8.45
CA LEU A 130 -21.17 18.53 7.17
C LEU A 130 -19.84 19.28 7.15
N ILE A 131 -19.83 20.55 7.55
CA ILE A 131 -18.60 21.35 7.61
C ILE A 131 -17.59 20.70 8.56
N LEU A 132 -18.01 20.32 9.77
CA LEU A 132 -17.14 19.66 10.74
C LEU A 132 -16.62 18.31 10.24
N SER A 133 -17.45 17.53 9.56
CA SER A 133 -17.05 16.26 8.95
C SER A 133 -16.03 16.47 7.83
N CYS A 134 -16.22 17.50 6.99
CA CYS A 134 -15.24 17.86 5.96
C CYS A 134 -13.92 18.31 6.57
N VAL A 135 -13.96 19.20 7.58
CA VAL A 135 -12.75 19.65 8.27
C VAL A 135 -12.01 18.48 8.92
N TYR A 136 -12.74 17.61 9.64
CA TYR A 136 -12.15 16.44 10.25
C TYR A 136 -11.52 15.49 9.20
N ALA A 137 -12.22 15.25 8.09
CA ALA A 137 -11.70 14.40 7.01
C ALA A 137 -10.43 14.98 6.37
N VAL A 138 -10.39 16.31 6.16
CA VAL A 138 -9.20 17.00 5.63
C VAL A 138 -7.97 16.76 6.50
N PHE A 139 -8.13 16.84 7.83
CA PHE A 139 -7.02 16.57 8.75
C PHE A 139 -6.75 15.06 8.94
N ALA A 140 -7.79 14.22 9.00
CA ALA A 140 -7.64 12.78 9.13
C ALA A 140 -6.88 12.16 7.93
N PHE A 141 -7.09 12.69 6.73
CA PHE A 141 -6.40 12.29 5.50
C PHE A 141 -5.09 13.05 5.25
N ARG A 142 -4.60 13.89 6.17
CA ARG A 142 -3.38 14.71 6.02
C ARG A 142 -3.32 15.54 4.72
N ILE A 143 -4.46 15.96 4.19
CA ILE A 143 -4.55 16.73 2.93
C ILE A 143 -3.75 18.04 2.95
N PRO A 144 -3.71 18.86 4.05
CA PRO A 144 -2.93 20.11 4.07
C PRO A 144 -1.44 19.87 3.90
N GLU A 145 -0.90 18.81 4.51
CA GLU A 145 0.51 18.43 4.40
C GLU A 145 0.84 18.02 2.97
N TYR A 146 0.03 17.13 2.39
CA TYR A 146 0.15 16.74 0.99
C TYR A 146 0.11 17.93 0.03
N LEU A 147 -0.83 18.87 0.20
CA LEU A 147 -0.93 20.06 -0.66
C LEU A 147 0.27 21.00 -0.48
N LYS A 148 0.72 21.22 0.76
CA LYS A 148 1.92 22.03 1.04
C LYS A 148 3.12 21.48 0.28
N ASN A 149 3.34 20.16 0.37
CA ASN A 149 4.49 19.51 -0.22
C ASN A 149 4.38 19.46 -1.77
N THR A 150 3.24 19.04 -2.31
CA THR A 150 3.02 18.97 -3.77
C THR A 150 3.08 20.34 -4.47
N LEU A 151 2.76 21.43 -3.76
CA LEU A 151 2.86 22.81 -4.30
C LEU A 151 4.26 23.43 -4.11
N SER A 152 5.15 22.78 -3.39
CA SER A 152 6.55 23.15 -3.23
C SER A 152 7.39 22.41 -4.27
N SER A 153 8.50 22.99 -4.70
CA SER A 153 9.48 22.35 -5.58
C SER A 153 10.72 21.92 -4.79
N SER A 154 11.37 20.87 -5.26
CA SER A 154 12.66 20.39 -4.74
C SER A 154 13.62 20.21 -5.91
N ASP A 155 14.88 20.57 -5.66
CA ASP A 155 16.01 20.32 -6.55
C ASP A 155 16.79 19.06 -6.09
N LEU A 156 16.13 18.14 -5.34
CA LEU A 156 16.74 16.93 -4.79
C LEU A 156 17.39 16.09 -5.90
N TYR A 157 16.64 15.83 -6.97
CA TYR A 157 17.11 14.98 -8.06
C TYR A 157 18.22 15.64 -8.87
N GLU A 158 18.15 16.95 -9.08
CA GLU A 158 19.20 17.72 -9.77
C GLU A 158 20.53 17.70 -9.01
N ASN A 159 20.47 17.68 -7.66
CA ASN A 159 21.64 17.81 -6.81
C ASN A 159 22.18 16.48 -6.30
N GLU A 160 21.33 15.47 -6.08
CA GLU A 160 21.70 14.26 -5.33
C GLU A 160 21.46 12.95 -6.11
N TYR A 161 20.71 12.97 -7.21
CA TYR A 161 20.50 11.76 -8.01
C TYR A 161 21.77 11.39 -8.78
N VAL A 162 22.20 10.15 -8.63
CA VAL A 162 23.31 9.56 -9.38
C VAL A 162 22.73 8.61 -10.43
N ASN A 163 22.80 9.02 -11.69
CA ASN A 163 22.30 8.19 -12.79
C ASN A 163 23.21 6.96 -12.99
N PRO A 164 22.69 5.74 -12.90
CA PRO A 164 23.50 4.53 -13.07
C PRO A 164 24.19 4.44 -14.44
N ASP A 165 23.62 5.07 -15.48
CA ASP A 165 24.21 5.08 -16.82
C ASP A 165 25.51 5.92 -16.90
N ASP A 166 25.70 6.84 -15.95
CA ASP A 166 26.85 7.76 -15.91
C ASP A 166 27.96 7.26 -14.97
N VAL A 167 27.77 6.10 -14.31
CA VAL A 167 28.67 5.55 -13.29
C VAL A 167 29.23 4.20 -13.73
N ALA A 168 30.53 4.00 -13.52
CA ALA A 168 31.14 2.70 -13.78
C ALA A 168 30.68 1.66 -12.74
N ILE A 169 29.96 0.62 -13.21
CA ILE A 169 29.56 -0.54 -12.44
C ILE A 169 30.27 -1.75 -13.03
N THR A 170 31.27 -2.24 -12.31
CA THR A 170 32.20 -3.25 -12.85
C THR A 170 32.27 -4.49 -11.97
N ASP A 171 32.36 -5.65 -12.64
CA ASP A 171 32.78 -6.91 -12.04
C ASP A 171 34.27 -7.09 -12.34
N LYS A 172 35.11 -6.54 -11.46
CA LYS A 172 36.59 -6.52 -11.70
C LYS A 172 37.21 -7.90 -11.77
N ASP A 173 36.71 -8.81 -10.98
CA ASP A 173 37.34 -10.12 -10.80
C ASP A 173 36.61 -11.22 -11.59
N GLY A 174 35.52 -10.90 -12.26
CA GLY A 174 34.63 -11.85 -12.93
C GLY A 174 33.91 -12.79 -11.96
N ASN A 175 33.70 -12.33 -10.73
CA ASN A 175 33.13 -13.10 -9.63
C ASN A 175 31.77 -12.63 -9.19
N ALA A 176 31.09 -11.82 -10.00
CA ALA A 176 29.73 -11.37 -9.69
C ALA A 176 28.77 -12.56 -9.58
N ARG A 177 28.05 -12.61 -8.48
CA ARG A 177 27.24 -13.75 -8.05
C ARG A 177 25.85 -13.71 -8.66
N ASN A 178 25.18 -14.85 -8.69
CA ASN A 178 23.74 -14.91 -8.86
C ASN A 178 23.04 -14.13 -7.74
N LEU A 179 21.78 -13.73 -7.99
CA LEU A 179 20.96 -13.06 -7.01
C LEU A 179 19.66 -13.84 -6.79
N ILE A 180 19.31 -14.06 -5.52
CA ILE A 180 17.96 -14.38 -5.06
C ILE A 180 17.50 -13.20 -4.21
N TYR A 181 16.47 -12.47 -4.68
CA TYR A 181 15.91 -11.32 -3.97
C TYR A 181 14.52 -11.66 -3.44
N ILE A 182 14.37 -11.70 -2.12
CA ILE A 182 13.13 -12.10 -1.45
C ILE A 182 12.48 -10.87 -0.80
N TYR A 183 11.35 -10.44 -1.33
CA TYR A 183 10.49 -9.44 -0.72
C TYR A 183 9.47 -10.12 0.18
N LEU A 184 9.51 -9.81 1.46
CA LEU A 184 8.57 -10.31 2.46
C LEU A 184 7.48 -9.28 2.68
N GLU A 185 6.27 -9.62 2.29
CA GLU A 185 5.09 -8.76 2.47
C GLU A 185 4.95 -8.32 3.92
N SER A 186 5.01 -6.99 4.13
CA SER A 186 4.80 -6.34 5.42
C SER A 186 5.68 -6.86 6.57
N MET A 187 6.91 -7.34 6.30
CA MET A 187 7.81 -7.89 7.32
C MET A 187 8.62 -6.80 7.99
N GLU A 188 8.18 -6.42 9.18
CA GLU A 188 8.78 -5.38 10.00
C GLU A 188 9.57 -5.96 11.17
N THR A 189 10.60 -5.25 11.60
CA THR A 189 11.35 -5.62 12.82
C THR A 189 10.51 -5.47 14.08
N THR A 190 9.41 -4.72 14.03
CA THR A 190 8.44 -4.59 15.15
C THR A 190 7.84 -5.92 15.62
N TYR A 191 7.89 -6.98 14.80
CA TYR A 191 7.41 -8.31 15.17
C TYR A 191 8.39 -9.10 16.02
N ALA A 192 9.65 -8.69 16.08
CA ALA A 192 10.63 -9.25 17.00
C ALA A 192 10.37 -8.78 18.45
N SER A 193 10.97 -9.46 19.43
CA SER A 193 10.88 -9.06 20.81
C SER A 193 11.64 -7.76 21.10
N VAL A 194 11.27 -7.04 22.15
CA VAL A 194 12.03 -5.85 22.64
C VAL A 194 13.47 -6.24 23.03
N GLU A 195 13.67 -7.47 23.49
CA GLU A 195 15.01 -7.98 23.81
C GLU A 195 15.88 -8.07 22.55
N ASP A 196 15.29 -8.44 21.42
CA ASP A 196 15.97 -8.58 20.13
C ASP A 196 16.08 -7.25 19.35
N GLY A 197 15.32 -6.22 19.70
CA GLY A 197 15.29 -4.92 19.01
C GLY A 197 13.93 -4.54 18.40
N GLY A 198 12.94 -5.45 18.48
CA GLY A 198 11.59 -5.21 18.00
C GLY A 198 10.69 -4.52 19.04
N ASN A 199 9.37 -4.67 18.88
CA ASN A 199 8.39 -4.01 19.76
C ASN A 199 7.45 -4.99 20.48
N GLN A 200 7.68 -6.30 20.40
CA GLN A 200 6.85 -7.28 21.09
C GLN A 200 7.35 -7.48 22.53
N PRO A 201 6.49 -7.34 23.56
CA PRO A 201 6.95 -7.31 24.94
C PRO A 201 7.59 -8.62 25.44
N LYS A 202 7.23 -9.78 24.87
CA LYS A 202 7.63 -11.09 25.39
C LYS A 202 7.93 -12.14 24.35
N ILE A 203 7.39 -12.02 23.15
CA ILE A 203 7.45 -13.08 22.14
C ILE A 203 8.10 -12.47 20.90
N ASN A 204 9.07 -13.16 20.36
CA ASN A 204 9.59 -12.87 19.02
C ASN A 204 8.77 -13.72 18.02
N TYR A 205 8.00 -13.08 17.15
CA TYR A 205 7.20 -13.74 16.11
C TYR A 205 8.00 -14.04 14.83
N MET A 206 9.28 -13.66 14.79
CA MET A 206 10.18 -13.88 13.66
C MET A 206 11.56 -14.41 14.13
N PRO A 207 11.61 -15.47 14.94
CA PRO A 207 12.85 -15.92 15.58
C PRO A 207 13.89 -16.42 14.58
N ASN A 208 13.48 -17.07 13.48
CA ASN A 208 14.40 -17.56 12.46
C ASN A 208 15.03 -16.42 11.65
N LEU A 209 14.22 -15.44 11.22
CA LEU A 209 14.72 -14.23 10.55
C LEU A 209 15.65 -13.43 11.46
N THR A 210 15.33 -13.32 12.77
CA THR A 210 16.20 -12.70 13.77
C THR A 210 17.55 -13.40 13.84
N ASN A 211 17.55 -14.73 13.86
CA ASN A 211 18.80 -15.52 13.85
C ASN A 211 19.57 -15.35 12.56
N LEU A 212 18.89 -15.38 11.39
CA LEU A 212 19.54 -15.13 10.09
C LEU A 212 20.21 -13.76 10.05
N ALA A 213 19.56 -12.72 10.57
CA ALA A 213 20.13 -11.37 10.64
C ALA A 213 21.35 -11.30 11.57
N ASN A 214 21.35 -12.05 12.68
CA ASN A 214 22.48 -12.13 13.61
C ASN A 214 23.66 -12.94 13.06
N GLU A 215 23.42 -13.90 12.19
CA GLU A 215 24.44 -14.79 11.60
C GLU A 215 25.02 -14.25 10.29
N ASN A 216 24.33 -13.30 9.65
CA ASN A 216 24.69 -12.75 8.35
C ASN A 216 24.75 -11.21 8.39
N ILE A 217 24.90 -10.56 7.25
CA ILE A 217 24.95 -9.11 7.19
C ILE A 217 23.52 -8.55 7.25
N SER A 218 23.26 -7.73 8.26
CA SER A 218 22.01 -7.00 8.42
C SER A 218 22.34 -5.56 8.83
N PHE A 219 21.84 -4.59 8.09
CA PHE A 219 22.00 -3.19 8.45
C PHE A 219 20.86 -2.75 9.37
N SER A 220 21.22 -2.03 10.44
CA SER A 220 20.32 -1.64 11.50
C SER A 220 20.40 -0.15 11.83
N ASP A 221 19.29 0.46 12.16
CA ASP A 221 19.19 1.82 12.67
C ASP A 221 19.44 1.94 14.18
N CYS A 222 19.71 0.81 14.85
CA CYS A 222 20.01 0.73 16.29
C CYS A 222 21.10 -0.31 16.59
N ASP A 223 21.42 -0.52 17.88
CA ASP A 223 22.44 -1.50 18.33
C ASP A 223 21.99 -2.97 18.21
N LYS A 224 20.71 -3.22 17.91
CA LYS A 224 20.11 -4.55 17.83
C LYS A 224 19.51 -4.76 16.45
N LEU A 225 18.59 -5.74 16.32
CA LEU A 225 17.80 -5.89 15.12
C LEU A 225 17.01 -4.61 14.84
N GLY A 226 17.27 -4.00 13.73
CA GLY A 226 16.61 -2.84 13.17
C GLY A 226 16.54 -2.99 11.66
N GLY A 227 16.44 -1.88 10.93
CA GLY A 227 16.36 -1.95 9.48
C GLY A 227 16.23 -0.61 8.82
N PHE A 228 15.87 -0.62 7.54
CA PHE A 228 15.62 0.61 6.81
C PHE A 228 14.21 1.16 7.08
N ARG A 229 14.08 2.46 6.93
CA ARG A 229 12.76 3.11 6.98
C ARG A 229 12.18 3.28 5.58
N SER A 230 10.88 3.08 5.48
CA SER A 230 10.13 3.52 4.31
C SER A 230 9.92 5.03 4.37
N ILE A 231 10.01 5.67 3.21
CA ILE A 231 9.69 7.09 3.01
C ILE A 231 8.50 7.20 2.06
N THR A 232 7.95 8.40 1.92
CA THR A 232 6.86 8.65 0.96
C THR A 232 7.25 8.15 -0.43
N GLY A 233 6.36 7.35 -1.02
CA GLY A 233 6.60 6.70 -2.30
C GLY A 233 7.23 5.30 -2.21
N THR A 234 7.56 4.80 -1.00
CA THR A 234 8.05 3.43 -0.79
C THR A 234 7.21 2.64 0.23
N GLY A 235 6.11 3.21 0.71
CA GLY A 235 5.27 2.64 1.77
C GLY A 235 4.21 1.63 1.31
N TRP A 236 4.29 1.12 0.08
CA TRP A 236 3.45 0.05 -0.48
C TRP A 236 4.28 -0.80 -1.43
N THR A 237 3.84 -2.01 -1.72
CA THR A 237 4.59 -3.04 -2.46
C THR A 237 5.27 -2.50 -3.72
N MET A 238 4.53 -1.89 -4.67
CA MET A 238 5.16 -1.42 -5.91
C MET A 238 6.16 -0.27 -5.68
N GLY A 239 5.85 0.62 -4.74
CA GLY A 239 6.77 1.70 -4.34
C GLY A 239 8.06 1.15 -3.69
N ALA A 240 7.93 0.11 -2.88
CA ALA A 240 9.07 -0.58 -2.27
C ALA A 240 9.93 -1.32 -3.30
N LEU A 241 9.29 -2.09 -4.21
CA LEU A 241 9.99 -2.75 -5.32
C LEU A 241 10.78 -1.76 -6.17
N MET A 242 10.18 -0.62 -6.52
CA MET A 242 10.84 0.44 -7.28
C MET A 242 11.97 1.09 -6.46
N GLY A 243 11.71 1.47 -5.21
CA GLY A 243 12.70 2.13 -4.33
C GLY A 243 13.94 1.30 -4.13
N THR A 244 13.78 0.00 -3.81
CA THR A 244 14.89 -0.93 -3.56
C THR A 244 15.63 -1.39 -4.81
N SER A 245 15.07 -1.22 -6.00
CA SER A 245 15.68 -1.64 -7.26
C SER A 245 16.12 -0.50 -8.16
N SER A 246 15.80 0.77 -7.83
CA SER A 246 16.21 1.95 -8.60
C SER A 246 16.80 3.08 -7.76
N GLY A 247 16.69 2.99 -6.43
CA GLY A 247 17.06 4.10 -5.55
C GLY A 247 16.19 5.35 -5.72
N VAL A 248 14.98 5.23 -6.28
CA VAL A 248 14.06 6.35 -6.53
C VAL A 248 12.68 6.00 -6.01
N PRO A 249 12.05 6.83 -5.14
CA PRO A 249 10.71 6.58 -4.65
C PRO A 249 9.68 6.82 -5.75
N PHE A 250 8.57 6.09 -5.68
CA PHE A 250 7.45 6.26 -6.61
C PHE A 250 6.71 7.58 -6.33
N SER A 251 6.62 8.47 -7.30
CA SER A 251 5.89 9.74 -7.19
C SER A 251 4.54 9.70 -7.88
N LEU A 252 3.48 10.00 -7.12
CA LEU A 252 2.13 10.26 -7.62
C LEU A 252 1.83 11.75 -7.57
N ALA A 253 2.07 12.46 -8.67
CA ALA A 253 1.58 13.82 -8.80
C ALA A 253 0.10 13.80 -9.23
N VAL A 254 -0.82 14.18 -8.34
CA VAL A 254 -2.27 14.15 -8.59
C VAL A 254 -2.80 15.47 -9.15
N PHE A 255 -2.10 16.59 -8.91
CA PHE A 255 -2.52 17.91 -9.32
C PHE A 255 -1.54 18.56 -10.29
N GLY A 256 -2.05 19.11 -11.38
CA GLY A 256 -1.30 19.82 -12.42
C GLY A 256 -1.14 19.03 -13.72
N ASN A 257 -0.44 19.63 -14.71
CA ASN A 257 -0.14 19.00 -16.00
C ASN A 257 1.06 18.03 -15.91
N GLN A 258 1.32 17.44 -14.77
CA GLN A 258 2.38 16.46 -14.63
C GLN A 258 1.88 15.13 -15.17
N SER A 259 2.63 14.51 -16.08
CA SER A 259 2.38 13.13 -16.46
C SER A 259 2.64 12.25 -15.25
N HIS A 260 1.66 11.44 -14.93
CA HIS A 260 1.75 10.46 -13.85
C HIS A 260 2.38 9.19 -14.41
N ASN A 261 3.03 8.45 -13.56
CA ASN A 261 3.28 7.04 -13.85
C ASN A 261 1.96 6.41 -14.24
N SER A 262 1.91 5.82 -15.43
CA SER A 262 0.71 5.16 -15.95
C SER A 262 0.32 3.91 -15.15
N GLN A 263 1.14 3.55 -14.16
CA GLN A 263 1.03 2.31 -13.39
C GLN A 263 0.96 1.07 -14.27
N GLY A 264 1.68 1.11 -15.39
CA GLY A 264 1.74 0.02 -16.35
C GLY A 264 0.52 -0.12 -17.26
N LYS A 265 -0.43 0.81 -17.24
CA LYS A 265 -1.68 0.70 -18.04
C LYS A 265 -1.47 0.88 -19.54
N ASP A 266 -0.46 1.62 -19.94
CA ASP A 266 -0.10 1.91 -21.33
C ASP A 266 1.17 1.18 -21.82
N GLY A 267 1.64 0.19 -21.03
CA GLY A 267 2.87 -0.55 -21.33
C GLY A 267 4.14 0.20 -20.98
N THR A 268 4.05 1.32 -20.25
CA THR A 268 5.19 2.10 -19.74
C THR A 268 5.17 2.14 -18.23
N PHE A 269 6.34 2.22 -17.62
CA PHE A 269 6.48 2.41 -16.18
C PHE A 269 7.82 3.08 -15.88
N VAL A 270 7.84 4.42 -15.71
CA VAL A 270 9.06 5.22 -15.42
C VAL A 270 10.24 4.87 -16.33
N ASN A 271 10.01 4.81 -17.65
CA ASN A 271 10.97 4.30 -18.65
C ASN A 271 12.34 4.99 -18.67
N GLY A 272 12.45 6.16 -18.04
CA GLY A 272 13.72 6.89 -17.96
C GLY A 272 14.61 6.48 -16.80
N LEU A 273 14.16 5.54 -15.95
CA LEU A 273 15.00 4.99 -14.88
C LEU A 273 15.85 3.84 -15.38
N THR A 274 17.07 3.74 -14.87
CA THR A 274 17.90 2.55 -14.95
C THR A 274 17.84 1.83 -13.60
N THR A 275 17.42 0.58 -13.61
CA THR A 275 17.17 -0.23 -12.42
C THR A 275 18.19 -1.36 -12.24
N LEU A 276 18.13 -2.04 -11.10
CA LEU A 276 18.87 -3.28 -10.85
C LEU A 276 18.69 -4.29 -12.00
N GLY A 277 17.44 -4.46 -12.46
CA GLY A 277 17.11 -5.36 -13.56
C GLY A 277 17.77 -4.95 -14.88
N ASP A 278 17.81 -3.65 -15.21
CA ASP A 278 18.44 -3.15 -16.42
C ASP A 278 19.95 -3.39 -16.39
N ILE A 279 20.60 -3.10 -15.26
CA ILE A 279 22.03 -3.35 -15.06
C ILE A 279 22.36 -4.84 -15.20
N LEU A 280 21.61 -5.71 -14.52
CA LEU A 280 21.85 -7.16 -14.57
C LEU A 280 21.57 -7.74 -15.96
N LYS A 281 20.57 -7.22 -16.69
CA LYS A 281 20.33 -7.58 -18.09
C LYS A 281 21.54 -7.25 -18.98
N GLU A 282 22.12 -6.05 -18.84
CA GLU A 282 23.33 -5.66 -19.56
C GLU A 282 24.54 -6.54 -19.22
N LYS A 283 24.62 -7.02 -17.97
CA LYS A 283 25.63 -7.99 -17.52
C LYS A 283 25.34 -9.43 -17.96
N GLY A 284 24.23 -9.66 -18.67
CA GLY A 284 23.91 -10.96 -19.26
C GLY A 284 23.14 -11.92 -18.37
N TYR A 285 22.57 -11.46 -17.26
CA TYR A 285 21.76 -12.28 -16.35
C TYR A 285 20.44 -12.72 -17.00
N THR A 286 20.02 -13.94 -16.69
CA THR A 286 18.62 -14.37 -16.88
C THR A 286 17.82 -13.95 -15.67
N GLN A 287 16.64 -13.35 -15.89
CA GLN A 287 15.88 -12.73 -14.80
C GLN A 287 14.46 -13.24 -14.73
N GLU A 288 13.97 -13.48 -13.51
CA GLU A 288 12.61 -13.93 -13.26
C GLU A 288 11.99 -13.24 -12.05
N PHE A 289 10.69 -12.90 -12.16
CA PHE A 289 9.89 -12.37 -11.06
C PHE A 289 8.72 -13.30 -10.76
N LEU A 290 8.69 -13.82 -9.53
CA LEU A 290 7.65 -14.71 -9.01
C LEU A 290 6.76 -14.00 -7.99
N CYS A 291 5.42 -14.08 -8.16
CA CYS A 291 4.46 -13.67 -7.13
C CYS A 291 3.19 -14.53 -7.16
N GLY A 292 2.57 -14.76 -6.00
CA GLY A 292 1.35 -15.57 -5.87
C GLY A 292 0.07 -14.92 -6.37
N SER A 293 0.10 -13.66 -6.78
CA SER A 293 -1.05 -12.87 -7.24
C SER A 293 -0.94 -12.50 -8.71
N ASP A 294 -1.99 -11.88 -9.28
CA ASP A 294 -1.94 -11.28 -10.62
C ASP A 294 -0.87 -10.17 -10.65
N ALA A 295 0.20 -10.38 -11.42
CA ALA A 295 1.31 -9.43 -11.53
C ALA A 295 0.93 -8.11 -12.21
N SER A 296 -0.22 -8.02 -12.89
CA SER A 296 -0.72 -6.76 -13.46
C SER A 296 -1.14 -5.77 -12.37
N PHE A 297 -1.47 -6.25 -11.16
CA PHE A 297 -1.83 -5.38 -10.05
C PHE A 297 -0.67 -4.46 -9.66
N GLY A 298 -0.97 -3.16 -9.53
CA GLY A 298 0.03 -2.14 -9.22
C GLY A 298 1.07 -1.90 -10.32
N GLY A 299 0.94 -2.55 -11.50
CA GLY A 299 1.87 -2.38 -12.62
C GLY A 299 3.14 -3.23 -12.54
N ARG A 300 3.24 -4.16 -11.58
CA ARG A 300 4.44 -5.02 -11.36
C ARG A 300 4.89 -5.72 -12.64
N LYS A 301 3.96 -6.37 -13.35
CA LYS A 301 4.26 -7.03 -14.63
C LYS A 301 4.93 -6.07 -15.63
N THR A 302 4.38 -4.89 -15.80
CA THR A 302 4.94 -3.89 -16.73
C THR A 302 6.31 -3.42 -16.26
N TYR A 303 6.47 -3.13 -14.96
CA TYR A 303 7.73 -2.70 -14.38
C TYR A 303 8.85 -3.71 -14.65
N PHE A 304 8.70 -4.95 -14.24
CA PHE A 304 9.72 -5.98 -14.41
C PHE A 304 9.96 -6.38 -15.89
N THR A 305 8.93 -6.24 -16.75
CA THR A 305 9.12 -6.49 -18.19
C THR A 305 9.88 -5.34 -18.86
N VAL A 306 9.57 -4.08 -18.53
CA VAL A 306 10.25 -2.91 -19.09
C VAL A 306 11.67 -2.81 -18.56
N HIS A 307 11.84 -2.97 -17.24
CA HIS A 307 13.10 -2.85 -16.54
C HIS A 307 13.75 -4.21 -16.29
N GLY A 308 14.52 -4.67 -17.28
CA GLY A 308 15.31 -5.88 -17.14
C GLY A 308 14.78 -7.11 -17.89
N ASP A 309 13.58 -7.04 -18.51
CA ASP A 309 13.01 -8.12 -19.33
C ASP A 309 12.86 -9.45 -18.56
N TYR A 310 12.32 -9.36 -17.34
CA TYR A 310 12.10 -10.53 -16.50
C TYR A 310 11.02 -11.47 -17.08
N LYS A 311 11.26 -12.77 -17.00
CA LYS A 311 10.19 -13.78 -17.08
C LYS A 311 9.25 -13.52 -15.90
N ILE A 312 7.94 -13.48 -16.16
CA ILE A 312 6.94 -13.26 -15.11
C ILE A 312 6.26 -14.58 -14.78
N PHE A 313 6.41 -15.03 -13.55
CA PHE A 313 5.66 -16.14 -12.99
C PHE A 313 4.62 -15.59 -12.02
N ASP A 314 3.35 -15.64 -12.37
CA ASP A 314 2.24 -15.13 -11.57
C ASP A 314 1.12 -16.15 -11.38
N TYR A 315 0.02 -15.74 -10.78
CA TYR A 315 -1.16 -16.57 -10.56
C TYR A 315 -1.63 -17.29 -11.84
N TYR A 316 -1.60 -16.63 -12.99
CA TYR A 316 -2.05 -17.21 -14.24
C TYR A 316 -1.04 -18.21 -14.79
N THR A 317 0.24 -17.94 -14.67
CA THR A 317 1.30 -18.88 -15.05
C THR A 317 1.21 -20.15 -14.21
N ALA A 318 0.97 -20.03 -12.91
CA ALA A 318 0.78 -21.21 -12.05
C ALA A 318 -0.40 -22.09 -12.46
N ILE A 319 -1.48 -21.51 -13.01
CA ILE A 319 -2.60 -22.27 -13.61
C ILE A 319 -2.17 -22.93 -14.92
N GLU A 320 -1.47 -22.20 -15.79
CA GLU A 320 -1.05 -22.67 -17.11
C GLU A 320 -0.05 -23.82 -16.99
N GLU A 321 0.86 -23.76 -16.04
CA GLU A 321 1.88 -24.78 -15.77
C GLU A 321 1.39 -25.92 -14.86
N GLY A 322 0.17 -25.77 -14.30
CA GLY A 322 -0.51 -26.85 -13.56
C GLY A 322 -0.14 -26.97 -12.08
N TYR A 323 0.54 -25.99 -11.52
CA TYR A 323 0.81 -25.92 -10.05
C TYR A 323 -0.48 -25.77 -9.25
N ILE A 324 -1.47 -25.07 -9.81
CA ILE A 324 -2.79 -24.88 -9.19
C ILE A 324 -3.92 -25.16 -10.20
N ALA A 325 -5.08 -25.59 -9.70
CA ALA A 325 -6.26 -25.77 -10.52
C ALA A 325 -6.83 -24.43 -11.01
N LYS A 326 -7.57 -24.41 -12.14
CA LYS A 326 -8.14 -23.19 -12.74
C LYS A 326 -9.07 -22.40 -11.81
N ASP A 327 -9.73 -23.07 -10.92
CA ASP A 327 -10.66 -22.49 -9.93
C ASP A 327 -10.02 -22.34 -8.55
N TYR A 328 -8.74 -22.67 -8.42
CA TYR A 328 -8.00 -22.44 -7.19
C TYR A 328 -7.69 -20.95 -7.04
N LYS A 329 -8.26 -20.34 -6.03
CA LYS A 329 -7.93 -18.97 -5.65
C LYS A 329 -8.16 -18.81 -4.17
N VAL A 330 -7.10 -18.50 -3.46
CA VAL A 330 -7.15 -18.11 -2.07
C VAL A 330 -6.51 -16.73 -1.92
N TRP A 331 -7.08 -15.89 -1.07
CA TRP A 331 -6.54 -14.57 -0.80
C TRP A 331 -6.35 -13.73 -2.08
N TRP A 332 -5.12 -13.38 -2.42
CA TRP A 332 -4.77 -12.60 -3.61
C TRP A 332 -4.53 -13.45 -4.87
N GLY A 333 -4.45 -14.76 -4.72
CA GLY A 333 -4.16 -15.71 -5.79
C GLY A 333 -3.88 -17.10 -5.22
N PHE A 334 -2.61 -17.41 -4.90
CA PHE A 334 -2.20 -18.58 -4.12
C PHE A 334 -1.29 -18.14 -2.97
N GLU A 335 -1.26 -18.95 -1.92
CA GLU A 335 -0.55 -18.70 -0.66
C GLU A 335 0.96 -18.93 -0.76
N ASP A 336 1.73 -18.39 0.22
CA ASP A 336 3.18 -18.49 0.28
C ASP A 336 3.71 -19.94 0.31
N LYS A 337 2.95 -20.87 0.87
CA LYS A 337 3.29 -22.29 0.82
C LYS A 337 3.51 -22.80 -0.63
N ILE A 338 2.63 -22.46 -1.54
CA ILE A 338 2.75 -22.84 -2.96
C ILE A 338 3.85 -21.99 -3.61
N LEU A 339 3.97 -20.70 -3.23
CA LEU A 339 4.99 -19.80 -3.72
C LEU A 339 6.41 -20.36 -3.50
N PHE A 340 6.71 -20.84 -2.30
CA PHE A 340 8.03 -21.40 -1.98
C PHE A 340 8.32 -22.73 -2.69
N GLU A 341 7.30 -23.55 -2.97
CA GLU A 341 7.48 -24.76 -3.78
C GLU A 341 7.82 -24.40 -5.25
N ILE A 342 7.08 -23.46 -5.85
CA ILE A 342 7.38 -22.94 -7.19
C ILE A 342 8.76 -22.30 -7.22
N ALA A 343 9.13 -21.51 -6.20
CA ALA A 343 10.42 -20.85 -6.11
C ALA A 343 11.60 -21.85 -6.17
N LYS A 344 11.45 -23.03 -5.54
CA LYS A 344 12.48 -24.07 -5.61
C LYS A 344 12.65 -24.62 -7.03
N ASP A 345 11.53 -24.85 -7.73
CA ASP A 345 11.55 -25.38 -9.10
C ASP A 345 12.16 -24.35 -10.06
N GLU A 346 11.70 -23.08 -10.01
CA GLU A 346 12.17 -22.01 -10.89
C GLU A 346 13.67 -21.68 -10.66
N VAL A 347 14.11 -21.58 -9.39
CA VAL A 347 15.54 -21.37 -9.09
C VAL A 347 16.39 -22.54 -9.56
N THR A 348 15.87 -23.79 -9.44
CA THR A 348 16.58 -24.97 -9.94
C THR A 348 16.71 -24.92 -11.47
N GLU A 349 15.68 -24.48 -12.20
CA GLU A 349 15.71 -24.31 -13.65
C GLU A 349 16.71 -23.21 -14.04
N LEU A 350 16.66 -22.04 -13.38
CA LEU A 350 17.60 -20.94 -13.64
C LEU A 350 19.06 -21.36 -13.41
N ALA A 351 19.33 -22.11 -12.34
CA ALA A 351 20.67 -22.57 -11.99
C ALA A 351 21.25 -23.64 -12.96
N GLN A 352 20.40 -24.31 -13.74
CA GLN A 352 20.84 -25.23 -14.81
C GLN A 352 21.23 -24.51 -16.11
N GLY A 353 20.95 -23.21 -16.21
CA GLY A 353 21.32 -22.39 -17.35
C GLY A 353 22.83 -22.09 -17.41
N ASP A 354 23.31 -21.64 -18.58
CA ASP A 354 24.71 -21.23 -18.80
C ASP A 354 25.02 -19.78 -18.39
N LYS A 355 24.02 -19.04 -17.90
CA LYS A 355 24.12 -17.61 -17.54
C LYS A 355 23.92 -17.42 -16.05
N PRO A 356 24.51 -16.38 -15.45
CA PRO A 356 24.13 -15.99 -14.11
C PRO A 356 22.64 -15.61 -14.07
N PHE A 357 22.01 -15.77 -12.91
CA PHE A 357 20.59 -15.50 -12.78
C PHE A 357 20.27 -14.47 -11.68
N ASN A 358 19.14 -13.81 -11.86
CA ASN A 358 18.48 -12.98 -10.87
C ASN A 358 17.06 -13.48 -10.69
N PHE A 359 16.78 -14.11 -9.57
CA PHE A 359 15.45 -14.56 -9.18
C PHE A 359 14.88 -13.64 -8.10
N THR A 360 13.80 -12.96 -8.41
CA THR A 360 13.11 -12.04 -7.50
C THR A 360 11.75 -12.60 -7.14
N MET A 361 11.42 -12.69 -5.86
CA MET A 361 10.11 -13.18 -5.40
C MET A 361 9.46 -12.27 -4.37
N LEU A 362 8.12 -12.31 -4.33
CA LEU A 362 7.28 -11.52 -3.43
C LEU A 362 6.26 -12.41 -2.74
N THR A 363 6.30 -12.47 -1.41
CA THR A 363 5.31 -13.18 -0.56
C THR A 363 4.01 -12.40 -0.42
N VAL A 364 2.96 -13.01 0.15
CA VAL A 364 1.63 -12.36 0.21
C VAL A 364 0.81 -12.69 1.47
N ASP A 365 1.10 -13.76 2.19
CA ASP A 365 0.23 -14.24 3.27
C ASP A 365 -0.03 -13.20 4.39
N PRO A 366 0.94 -12.38 4.84
CA PRO A 366 0.68 -11.36 5.84
C PRO A 366 -0.07 -10.12 5.35
N HIS A 367 -0.37 -10.01 4.05
CA HIS A 367 -0.99 -8.79 3.49
C HIS A 367 -2.25 -8.39 4.28
N HIS A 368 -2.41 -7.07 4.51
CA HIS A 368 -3.62 -6.56 5.13
C HIS A 368 -4.81 -6.79 4.16
N VAL A 369 -5.99 -7.05 4.60
CA VAL A 369 -6.52 -6.99 5.95
C VAL A 369 -6.54 -8.41 6.56
N GLY A 370 -5.87 -8.57 7.68
CA GLY A 370 -5.95 -9.79 8.48
C GLY A 370 -5.12 -10.98 8.02
N GLY A 371 -4.45 -10.90 6.87
CA GLY A 371 -3.62 -11.95 6.34
C GLY A 371 -4.35 -13.25 5.95
N TYR A 372 -3.66 -14.16 5.30
CA TYR A 372 -4.13 -15.51 5.00
C TYR A 372 -3.40 -16.54 5.84
N LYS A 373 -4.13 -17.36 6.59
CA LYS A 373 -3.59 -18.48 7.36
C LYS A 373 -3.61 -19.72 6.49
N CYS A 374 -2.45 -20.13 5.99
CA CYS A 374 -2.31 -21.33 5.18
C CYS A 374 -2.31 -22.61 6.06
N SER A 375 -2.26 -23.77 5.43
CA SER A 375 -2.29 -25.06 6.15
C SER A 375 -1.02 -25.37 6.96
N LEU A 376 0.06 -24.60 6.80
CA LEU A 376 1.30 -24.74 7.58
C LEU A 376 1.29 -23.88 8.85
N CYS A 377 0.45 -22.84 8.90
CA CYS A 377 0.39 -21.96 10.05
C CYS A 377 -0.19 -22.67 11.27
N GLY A 378 0.49 -22.58 12.40
CA GLY A 378 0.03 -23.06 13.71
C GLY A 378 -1.11 -22.23 14.32
N ASP A 379 -1.47 -22.54 15.55
CA ASP A 379 -2.46 -21.86 16.40
C ASP A 379 -1.87 -21.52 17.78
N GLU A 380 -0.56 -21.27 17.82
CA GLU A 380 0.19 -21.05 19.07
C GLU A 380 -0.13 -19.70 19.70
N HIS A 381 -0.60 -18.74 18.90
CA HIS A 381 -0.91 -17.37 19.32
C HIS A 381 -2.40 -17.06 19.19
N ASP A 382 -2.93 -16.27 20.13
CA ASP A 382 -4.31 -15.75 20.07
C ASP A 382 -4.53 -14.84 18.83
N SER A 383 -3.48 -14.20 18.35
CA SER A 383 -3.52 -13.37 17.16
C SER A 383 -3.35 -14.21 15.89
N LYS A 384 -4.34 -14.17 15.00
CA LYS A 384 -4.23 -14.78 13.66
C LYS A 384 -2.99 -14.28 12.91
N LEU A 385 -2.71 -12.97 12.97
CA LEU A 385 -1.58 -12.38 12.29
C LEU A 385 -0.25 -12.85 12.85
N ALA A 386 -0.14 -13.02 14.18
CA ALA A 386 1.07 -13.56 14.80
C ALA A 386 1.40 -14.97 14.27
N ASN A 387 0.39 -15.84 14.18
CA ASN A 387 0.56 -17.18 13.60
C ASN A 387 0.97 -17.14 12.12
N ILE A 388 0.50 -16.14 11.35
CA ILE A 388 0.89 -15.97 9.93
C ILE A 388 2.33 -15.48 9.82
N ILE A 389 2.74 -14.51 10.64
CA ILE A 389 4.12 -13.98 10.65
C ILE A 389 5.11 -15.08 11.01
N GLU A 390 4.84 -15.85 12.09
CA GLU A 390 5.68 -16.98 12.48
C GLU A 390 5.73 -18.08 11.42
N CYS A 391 4.63 -18.32 10.71
CA CYS A 391 4.56 -19.24 9.60
C CYS A 391 5.44 -18.77 8.42
N GLN A 392 5.38 -17.48 8.06
CA GLN A 392 6.23 -16.91 7.00
C GLN A 392 7.70 -16.97 7.40
N ASP A 393 8.05 -16.60 8.63
CA ASP A 393 9.39 -16.73 9.20
C ASP A 393 9.95 -18.16 9.02
N SER A 394 9.14 -19.16 9.35
CA SER A 394 9.51 -20.57 9.20
C SER A 394 9.67 -20.99 7.75
N GLN A 395 8.79 -20.55 6.84
CA GLN A 395 8.85 -20.90 5.42
C GLN A 395 10.08 -20.27 4.74
N VAL A 396 10.39 -19.02 5.05
CA VAL A 396 11.62 -18.36 4.57
C VAL A 396 12.85 -19.11 5.03
N TYR A 397 12.92 -19.42 6.31
CA TYR A 397 14.05 -20.19 6.88
C TYR A 397 14.23 -21.54 6.18
N GLN A 398 13.13 -22.29 5.97
CA GLN A 398 13.19 -23.58 5.27
C GLN A 398 13.64 -23.43 3.81
N PHE A 399 13.27 -22.34 3.13
CA PHE A 399 13.74 -22.04 1.79
C PHE A 399 15.25 -21.74 1.78
N ILE A 400 15.76 -20.96 2.74
CA ILE A 400 17.19 -20.69 2.87
C ILE A 400 17.97 -21.97 3.17
N GLU A 401 17.50 -22.81 4.10
CA GLU A 401 18.14 -24.10 4.39
C GLU A 401 18.14 -25.04 3.17
N TRP A 402 17.09 -25.00 2.33
CA TRP A 402 17.08 -25.71 1.07
C TRP A 402 18.13 -25.12 0.09
N CYS A 403 18.22 -23.79 -0.05
CA CYS A 403 19.25 -23.15 -0.88
C CYS A 403 20.66 -23.61 -0.50
N LYS A 404 20.96 -23.70 0.80
CA LYS A 404 22.27 -24.16 1.33
C LYS A 404 22.64 -25.59 0.88
N THR A 405 21.68 -26.39 0.45
CA THR A 405 21.93 -27.76 -0.06
C THR A 405 22.14 -27.83 -1.56
N GLN A 406 22.03 -26.72 -2.27
CA GLN A 406 22.12 -26.65 -3.73
C GLN A 406 23.51 -26.26 -4.21
N ASP A 407 23.92 -26.77 -5.38
CA ASP A 407 25.24 -26.50 -5.97
C ASP A 407 25.47 -25.01 -6.31
N PHE A 408 24.37 -24.26 -6.56
CA PHE A 408 24.45 -22.84 -6.88
C PHE A 408 24.69 -21.94 -5.66
N TYR A 409 24.56 -22.46 -4.44
CA TYR A 409 24.52 -21.64 -3.22
C TYR A 409 25.76 -20.79 -3.03
N GLU A 410 26.95 -21.39 -3.20
CA GLU A 410 28.24 -20.70 -2.96
C GLU A 410 28.44 -19.50 -3.90
N ASP A 411 27.84 -19.53 -5.09
CA ASP A 411 27.91 -18.49 -6.11
C ASP A 411 26.64 -17.59 -6.11
N THR A 412 25.84 -17.62 -5.07
CA THR A 412 24.58 -16.88 -5.01
C THR A 412 24.49 -15.99 -3.78
N THR A 413 24.27 -14.71 -3.98
CA THR A 413 23.90 -13.76 -2.93
C THR A 413 22.40 -13.80 -2.72
N ILE A 414 21.95 -13.93 -1.48
CA ILE A 414 20.52 -13.89 -1.13
C ILE A 414 20.25 -12.62 -0.34
N VAL A 415 19.35 -11.79 -0.86
CA VAL A 415 18.88 -10.56 -0.21
C VAL A 415 17.44 -10.75 0.24
N ILE A 416 17.18 -10.59 1.52
CA ILE A 416 15.86 -10.71 2.12
C ILE A 416 15.48 -9.35 2.69
N VAL A 417 14.33 -8.80 2.28
CA VAL A 417 13.84 -7.52 2.80
C VAL A 417 12.34 -7.59 3.10
N GLY A 418 11.91 -6.94 4.15
CA GLY A 418 10.50 -6.55 4.27
C GLY A 418 10.22 -5.46 3.25
N ASP A 419 9.12 -5.55 2.50
CA ASP A 419 8.85 -4.59 1.44
C ASP A 419 8.43 -3.21 2.00
N HIS A 420 7.43 -3.17 2.83
CA HIS A 420 6.93 -1.92 3.44
C HIS A 420 6.26 -2.18 4.80
N PRO A 421 6.04 -1.12 5.60
CA PRO A 421 5.29 -1.24 6.85
C PRO A 421 3.87 -1.72 6.60
N ARG A 422 3.38 -2.63 7.45
CA ARG A 422 1.99 -3.04 7.37
C ARG A 422 1.05 -1.84 7.48
N MET A 423 0.08 -1.75 6.60
CA MET A 423 -0.82 -0.59 6.51
C MET A 423 -1.74 -0.45 7.73
N ASP A 424 -2.09 -1.55 8.40
CA ASP A 424 -2.85 -1.52 9.67
C ASP A 424 -1.92 -1.58 10.89
N THR A 425 -2.48 -1.39 12.08
CA THR A 425 -1.73 -1.32 13.34
C THR A 425 -1.76 -2.62 14.16
N GLN A 426 -2.10 -3.75 13.52
CA GLN A 426 -2.12 -5.04 14.22
C GLN A 426 -0.69 -5.49 14.58
N LEU A 427 -0.49 -5.99 15.79
CA LEU A 427 0.80 -6.43 16.37
C LEU A 427 1.89 -5.37 16.48
N ILE A 428 1.64 -4.12 16.10
CA ILE A 428 2.67 -3.08 16.13
C ILE A 428 2.85 -2.50 17.54
N GLY A 429 1.81 -2.57 18.35
CA GLY A 429 1.78 -1.96 19.67
C GLY A 429 1.34 -0.48 19.62
N SER A 430 1.18 0.11 20.82
CA SER A 430 0.78 1.52 20.93
C SER A 430 2.02 2.42 20.95
N GLY A 431 1.96 3.53 20.23
CA GLY A 431 2.93 4.63 20.34
C GLY A 431 3.98 4.71 19.25
N LEU A 432 4.01 3.76 18.30
CA LEU A 432 4.84 3.87 17.10
C LEU A 432 4.04 4.48 15.95
N SER A 433 4.60 5.48 15.30
CA SER A 433 4.12 5.94 14.00
C SER A 433 4.70 5.07 12.89
N ILE A 434 4.16 5.18 11.67
CA ILE A 434 4.71 4.49 10.50
C ILE A 434 6.18 4.86 10.26
N TYR A 435 6.57 6.07 10.62
CA TYR A 435 7.95 6.58 10.48
C TYR A 435 8.92 6.05 11.53
N ASP A 436 8.43 5.41 12.61
CA ASP A 436 9.26 4.78 13.63
C ASP A 436 9.49 3.28 13.37
N ARG A 437 8.83 2.74 12.34
CA ARG A 437 8.82 1.31 12.01
C ARG A 437 9.88 1.02 10.95
N THR A 438 10.67 -0.02 11.17
CA THR A 438 11.74 -0.42 10.25
C THR A 438 11.45 -1.75 9.60
N MET A 439 11.90 -1.89 8.35
CA MET A 439 11.74 -3.10 7.56
C MET A 439 12.93 -4.01 7.78
N PHE A 440 12.64 -5.30 7.92
CA PHE A 440 13.66 -6.32 8.00
C PHE A 440 14.58 -6.30 6.77
N ASN A 441 15.88 -6.52 6.99
CA ASN A 441 16.84 -6.79 5.92
C ASN A 441 17.88 -7.82 6.37
N CYS A 442 18.31 -8.66 5.45
CA CYS A 442 19.40 -9.62 5.68
C CYS A 442 20.04 -9.95 4.33
N ILE A 443 21.35 -9.97 4.29
CA ILE A 443 22.15 -10.32 3.11
C ILE A 443 22.98 -11.54 3.46
N ILE A 444 22.68 -12.66 2.83
CA ILE A 444 23.35 -13.95 3.03
C ILE A 444 24.32 -14.17 1.89
N ASN A 445 25.49 -14.70 2.21
CA ASN A 445 26.49 -15.05 1.23
C ASN A 445 26.91 -13.86 0.34
N SER A 446 27.18 -12.70 0.96
CA SER A 446 27.70 -11.52 0.27
C SER A 446 29.08 -11.79 -0.31
N ALA A 447 29.36 -11.27 -1.51
CA ALA A 447 30.68 -11.32 -2.13
C ALA A 447 31.70 -10.39 -1.44
N VAL A 448 31.23 -9.43 -0.66
CA VAL A 448 32.06 -8.44 0.03
C VAL A 448 31.78 -8.43 1.52
N GLU A 449 32.81 -8.09 2.31
CA GLU A 449 32.65 -7.77 3.72
C GLU A 449 32.28 -6.31 3.90
N SER A 450 31.61 -5.97 4.99
CA SER A 450 31.31 -4.58 5.28
C SER A 450 32.56 -3.82 5.74
N TYR A 451 32.82 -2.67 5.13
CA TYR A 451 33.87 -1.71 5.53
C TYR A 451 33.34 -0.62 6.49
N SER A 452 32.06 -0.66 6.81
CA SER A 452 31.40 0.28 7.71
C SER A 452 30.67 -0.46 8.82
N ASP A 453 30.30 0.26 9.88
CA ASP A 453 29.40 -0.26 10.90
C ASP A 453 28.06 -0.64 10.27
N THR A 454 27.54 -1.81 10.64
CA THR A 454 26.24 -2.30 10.19
C THR A 454 25.11 -1.84 11.10
N THR A 455 25.44 -1.27 12.27
CA THR A 455 24.47 -0.78 13.28
C THR A 455 24.47 0.75 13.38
N ASN A 456 23.41 1.30 13.96
CA ASN A 456 23.20 2.75 14.15
C ASN A 456 23.29 3.56 12.85
N ARG A 457 22.88 2.97 11.74
CA ARG A 457 22.83 3.61 10.43
C ARG A 457 21.51 4.37 10.23
N THR A 458 21.56 5.48 9.53
CA THR A 458 20.35 6.21 9.13
C THR A 458 20.13 6.02 7.63
N PHE A 459 19.30 5.06 7.25
CA PHE A 459 19.15 4.63 5.85
C PHE A 459 17.70 4.25 5.50
N THR A 460 17.41 4.23 4.21
CA THR A 460 16.07 3.96 3.67
C THR A 460 16.11 2.79 2.69
N SER A 461 14.94 2.39 2.20
CA SER A 461 14.81 1.39 1.13
C SER A 461 15.60 1.73 -0.13
N LEU A 462 15.89 3.03 -0.38
CA LEU A 462 16.63 3.49 -1.57
C LEU A 462 18.08 3.02 -1.56
N ASP A 463 18.67 2.89 -0.36
CA ASP A 463 20.05 2.47 -0.17
C ASP A 463 20.26 0.98 -0.49
N MET A 464 19.18 0.18 -0.51
CA MET A 464 19.25 -1.24 -0.88
C MET A 464 19.64 -1.46 -2.34
N PHE A 465 19.39 -0.50 -3.25
CA PHE A 465 19.76 -0.64 -4.66
C PHE A 465 21.28 -0.78 -4.88
N PRO A 466 22.13 0.21 -4.55
CA PRO A 466 23.57 0.05 -4.67
C PRO A 466 24.13 -1.01 -3.72
N THR A 467 23.53 -1.20 -2.55
CA THR A 467 23.97 -2.21 -1.58
C THR A 467 23.80 -3.63 -2.11
N THR A 468 22.70 -3.91 -2.82
CA THR A 468 22.49 -5.22 -3.46
C THR A 468 23.54 -5.52 -4.52
N LEU A 469 23.84 -4.57 -5.40
CA LEU A 469 24.89 -4.73 -6.41
C LEU A 469 26.27 -4.96 -5.78
N ALA A 470 26.61 -4.20 -4.74
CA ALA A 470 27.85 -4.39 -4.00
C ALA A 470 27.91 -5.77 -3.34
N ALA A 471 26.82 -6.23 -2.72
CA ALA A 471 26.74 -7.56 -2.13
C ALA A 471 26.94 -8.69 -3.16
N MET A 472 26.56 -8.48 -4.42
CA MET A 472 26.78 -9.41 -5.52
C MET A 472 28.23 -9.41 -6.03
N GLY A 473 29.06 -8.44 -5.61
CA GLY A 473 30.45 -8.32 -6.03
C GLY A 473 30.72 -7.25 -7.10
N PHE A 474 29.73 -6.40 -7.43
CA PHE A 474 29.97 -5.26 -8.31
C PHE A 474 30.61 -4.10 -7.56
N GLU A 475 31.64 -3.50 -8.15
CA GLU A 475 32.20 -2.23 -7.70
C GLU A 475 31.42 -1.07 -8.36
N ILE A 476 31.04 -0.08 -7.55
CA ILE A 476 30.26 1.09 -7.97
C ILE A 476 31.14 2.32 -7.79
N GLU A 477 31.45 3.03 -8.86
CA GLU A 477 32.20 4.27 -8.77
C GLU A 477 31.45 5.31 -7.94
N GLY A 478 32.07 5.82 -6.87
CA GLY A 478 31.45 6.82 -5.97
C GLY A 478 30.44 6.24 -4.98
N GLU A 479 30.20 4.92 -4.99
CA GLU A 479 29.39 4.18 -3.99
C GLU A 479 27.91 4.60 -3.91
N ARG A 480 27.38 5.28 -4.95
CA ARG A 480 25.99 5.77 -4.98
C ARG A 480 25.33 5.48 -6.31
N LEU A 481 24.03 5.10 -6.27
CA LEU A 481 23.16 4.95 -7.43
C LEU A 481 21.75 5.42 -7.08
N GLY A 482 21.09 6.13 -7.99
CA GLY A 482 19.83 6.75 -7.66
C GLY A 482 20.02 7.80 -6.55
N LEU A 483 19.17 7.78 -5.55
CA LEU A 483 19.31 8.51 -4.29
C LEU A 483 19.98 7.65 -3.20
N GLY A 484 20.24 6.37 -3.48
CA GLY A 484 20.79 5.41 -2.52
C GLY A 484 22.32 5.44 -2.43
N THR A 485 22.84 4.96 -1.32
CA THR A 485 24.27 4.80 -1.02
C THR A 485 24.55 3.34 -0.68
N ASN A 486 25.67 2.79 -1.17
CA ASN A 486 26.15 1.47 -0.80
C ASN A 486 26.49 1.41 0.69
N LEU A 487 25.73 0.65 1.46
CA LEU A 487 25.87 0.53 2.91
C LEU A 487 27.15 -0.21 3.34
N PHE A 488 27.78 -0.96 2.46
CA PHE A 488 29.10 -1.56 2.72
C PHE A 488 30.23 -0.53 2.73
N SER A 489 30.01 0.63 2.11
CA SER A 489 31.02 1.69 1.99
C SER A 489 30.99 2.65 3.20
N PRO A 490 32.06 3.40 3.43
CA PRO A 490 32.07 4.46 4.43
C PRO A 490 31.38 5.76 3.97
N VAL A 491 30.83 5.80 2.76
CA VAL A 491 30.12 6.99 2.25
C VAL A 491 28.79 7.14 3.01
N PRO A 492 28.49 8.32 3.56
CA PRO A 492 27.23 8.52 4.28
C PRO A 492 26.04 8.48 3.34
N THR A 493 24.93 7.91 3.81
CA THR A 493 23.64 7.99 3.10
C THR A 493 23.15 9.44 3.00
N LEU A 494 22.14 9.71 2.18
CA LEU A 494 21.55 11.05 2.14
C LEU A 494 20.95 11.45 3.49
N CYS A 495 20.35 10.52 4.21
CA CYS A 495 19.84 10.79 5.55
C CYS A 495 20.99 11.16 6.50
N GLU A 496 22.08 10.39 6.53
CA GLU A 496 23.26 10.66 7.38
C GLU A 496 23.95 11.99 7.03
N LYS A 497 23.94 12.40 5.77
CA LYS A 497 24.50 13.67 5.29
C LYS A 497 23.70 14.89 5.77
N HIS A 498 22.38 14.77 5.89
CA HIS A 498 21.48 15.88 6.22
C HIS A 498 20.97 15.86 7.67
N GLY A 499 21.37 14.89 8.47
CA GLY A 499 21.06 14.77 9.88
C GLY A 499 21.31 13.35 10.37
N SER A 500 21.20 13.10 11.67
CA SER A 500 21.29 11.75 12.24
C SER A 500 19.92 11.29 12.74
N GLY A 501 19.61 10.01 12.55
CA GLY A 501 18.36 9.45 13.03
C GLY A 501 17.14 10.15 12.43
N GLN A 502 16.21 10.59 13.27
CA GLN A 502 14.92 11.15 12.84
C GLN A 502 15.03 12.37 11.92
N GLU A 503 15.98 13.26 12.18
CA GLU A 503 16.16 14.51 11.41
C GLU A 503 16.51 14.21 9.94
N GLY A 504 17.40 13.25 9.69
CA GLY A 504 17.77 12.85 8.33
C GLY A 504 16.61 12.20 7.57
N TYR A 505 15.83 11.37 8.24
CA TYR A 505 14.63 10.78 7.63
C TYR A 505 13.57 11.82 7.28
N GLU A 506 13.26 12.74 8.20
CA GLU A 506 12.29 13.81 7.98
C GLU A 506 12.70 14.70 6.82
N TRP A 507 14.00 15.05 6.74
CA TRP A 507 14.52 15.84 5.64
C TRP A 507 14.29 15.14 4.29
N LEU A 508 14.69 13.89 4.16
CA LEU A 508 14.54 13.18 2.88
C LEU A 508 13.06 12.96 2.53
N ASP A 509 12.23 12.60 3.52
CA ASP A 509 10.79 12.41 3.31
C ASP A 509 10.08 13.70 2.87
N GLU A 510 10.45 14.86 3.44
CA GLU A 510 9.93 16.15 2.97
C GLU A 510 10.39 16.48 1.55
N GLU A 511 11.64 16.19 1.18
CA GLU A 511 12.18 16.50 -0.14
C GLU A 511 11.51 15.64 -1.24
N VAL A 512 11.33 14.35 -1.02
CA VAL A 512 10.71 13.44 -2.01
C VAL A 512 9.20 13.71 -2.22
N GLN A 513 8.54 14.35 -1.26
CA GLN A 513 7.13 14.74 -1.37
C GLN A 513 6.91 15.98 -2.24
N LYS A 514 7.95 16.81 -2.42
CA LYS A 514 7.86 18.02 -3.23
C LYS A 514 7.83 17.68 -4.72
N SER A 515 7.28 18.57 -5.52
CA SER A 515 7.28 18.40 -6.97
C SER A 515 8.69 18.56 -7.54
N SER A 516 9.06 17.73 -8.52
CA SER A 516 10.32 17.83 -9.25
C SER A 516 10.08 17.79 -10.76
N GLU A 517 10.58 18.80 -11.46
CA GLU A 517 10.57 18.82 -12.92
C GLU A 517 11.57 17.81 -13.49
N TYR A 518 12.68 17.54 -12.78
CA TYR A 518 13.63 16.50 -13.14
C TYR A 518 12.95 15.13 -13.17
N TYR A 519 12.28 14.75 -12.08
CA TYR A 519 11.55 13.47 -11.98
C TYR A 519 10.59 13.28 -13.16
N LYS A 520 9.81 14.30 -13.44
CA LYS A 520 8.84 14.30 -14.53
C LYS A 520 9.49 14.15 -15.91
N ASN A 521 10.53 14.91 -16.18
CA ASN A 521 11.13 14.96 -17.51
C ASN A 521 12.06 13.79 -17.77
N GLU A 522 12.90 13.42 -16.81
CA GLU A 522 13.94 12.41 -16.97
C GLU A 522 13.42 10.99 -16.69
N PHE A 523 12.49 10.80 -15.75
CA PHE A 523 12.02 9.45 -15.43
C PHE A 523 10.70 9.10 -16.11
N VAL A 524 9.72 10.00 -16.11
CA VAL A 524 8.37 9.68 -16.60
C VAL A 524 8.20 9.97 -18.09
N ASN A 525 8.67 11.11 -18.60
CA ASN A 525 8.47 11.54 -19.98
C ASN A 525 9.54 11.07 -20.95
N LYS A 526 10.66 10.54 -20.47
CA LYS A 526 11.72 9.99 -21.31
C LYS A 526 11.18 8.75 -22.06
N LYS A 527 11.28 8.77 -23.39
CA LYS A 527 10.77 7.71 -24.28
C LYS A 527 11.85 6.66 -24.53
#